data_ebee6f287ff84fe584dd6f5a4bba37bf
#
_entry.id   ebee6f287ff84fe584dd6f5a4bba37bf
#
_cell.length_a   1.000
_cell.length_b   1.000
_cell.length_c   1.000
_cell.angle_alpha   90.00
_cell.angle_beta   90.00
_cell.angle_gamma   90.00
#
_symmetry.space_group_name_H-M   'P 1'
#
loop_
_entity.id
_entity.type
_entity.pdbx_description
1 polymer ?
#
loop_
_entity_poly.entity_id
_entity_poly.type
_entity_poly.pdbx_seq_one_letter_code
_entity_poly.pdbx_strand_id
1 'polypeptide(L)'
;MTSRAGTMSKILALTALVSAVAIAFVSQTPLTPPFPTNLNDEWDDSCSISKSTAFEVFDGPNTFSTSPTEHINSVKITPNINSTNWEQWEFDGLSHTGLSSVLLVFSRDPSYAFFGQGNLRVEFYIVFGDGTRIEELDYLSESTIINCPGFTAGIWNSTDRSYSFHVTNDMKYATLKFDSWRVRGGLTMSSSTTPHLADGTPWKPEGGKKDGTELAPGLFYSLPIGGAAVAVDATLSSGKRIAFSGRGGSTRLWATQGWLEICDGWRAIRAWAGPYSIVYWDLVSRMDRGVKYLSAHLFYDDQLVMGTQIGNVSDTDDYVLATDVFDGEIMGRYRDKNTGHDLEFVSPAKDRRWTFQVQHIQKHYEFGAGGGFGQTGFTDRVVGGEVGELQYEGKGISESTLWPEYIEQWKLWLVSAAGFLGGGKMYVVKLVSYLL
;
A
#
# COMPACT_ATOMS: atom_id res chain seq x y z
N MET A 1 55.67 25.15 14.70
CA MET A 1 54.78 24.00 14.43
C MET A 1 53.62 23.94 15.44
N THR A 2 52.82 24.97 15.58
CA THR A 2 51.72 25.04 16.61
C THR A 2 50.42 25.65 16.09
N SER A 3 50.09 25.53 14.79
CA SER A 3 48.89 26.18 14.28
C SER A 3 47.84 25.26 13.61
N ARG A 4 48.09 23.93 13.44
CA ARG A 4 47.15 23.02 12.77
C ARG A 4 46.19 22.26 13.70
N ALA A 5 46.53 22.08 14.97
CA ALA A 5 45.69 21.33 15.92
C ALA A 5 44.46 22.13 16.38
N GLY A 6 44.52 23.45 16.45
CA GLY A 6 43.41 24.30 16.86
C GLY A 6 42.30 24.44 15.85
N THR A 7 42.58 24.30 14.56
CA THR A 7 41.60 24.45 13.49
C THR A 7 40.74 23.18 13.31
N MET A 8 41.33 21.99 13.44
CA MET A 8 40.61 20.72 13.39
C MET A 8 39.63 20.53 14.55
N SER A 9 40.02 20.98 15.77
CA SER A 9 39.13 20.92 16.94
C SER A 9 37.91 21.82 16.79
N LYS A 10 38.05 22.99 16.17
CA LYS A 10 36.93 23.92 15.93
C LYS A 10 35.96 23.40 14.82
N ILE A 11 36.49 22.73 13.80
CA ILE A 11 35.64 22.14 12.72
C ILE A 11 34.86 20.94 13.27
N LEU A 12 35.46 20.08 14.10
CA LEU A 12 34.76 18.96 14.74
C LEU A 12 33.68 19.43 15.73
N ALA A 13 33.93 20.52 16.47
CA ALA A 13 32.95 21.10 17.37
C ALA A 13 31.79 21.75 16.61
N LEU A 14 32.04 22.37 15.46
CA LEU A 14 31.00 22.99 14.64
C LEU A 14 30.12 21.95 13.94
N THR A 15 30.69 20.85 13.44
CA THR A 15 29.93 19.74 12.87
C THR A 15 29.07 19.01 13.90
N ALA A 16 29.60 18.79 15.13
CA ALA A 16 28.82 18.22 16.22
C ALA A 16 27.67 19.15 16.67
N LEU A 17 27.87 20.46 16.68
CA LEU A 17 26.83 21.44 17.03
C LEU A 17 25.73 21.52 15.94
N VAL A 18 26.12 21.51 14.67
CA VAL A 18 25.17 21.50 13.54
C VAL A 18 24.34 20.21 13.51
N SER A 19 24.97 19.06 13.79
CA SER A 19 24.27 17.79 13.90
C SER A 19 23.34 17.74 15.11
N ALA A 20 23.74 18.28 16.26
CA ALA A 20 22.88 18.35 17.45
C ALA A 20 21.71 19.33 17.28
N VAL A 21 21.91 20.45 16.58
CA VAL A 21 20.83 21.40 16.25
C VAL A 21 19.86 20.79 15.22
N ALA A 22 20.35 20.06 14.20
CA ALA A 22 19.50 19.37 13.25
C ALA A 22 18.66 18.26 13.93
N ILE A 23 19.25 17.50 14.86
CA ILE A 23 18.52 16.49 15.64
C ILE A 23 17.50 17.16 16.59
N ALA A 24 17.81 18.31 17.19
CA ALA A 24 16.88 19.05 18.05
C ALA A 24 15.72 19.70 17.27
N PHE A 25 15.95 20.13 16.03
CA PHE A 25 14.88 20.65 15.17
C PHE A 25 13.94 19.56 14.63
N VAL A 26 14.45 18.34 14.38
CA VAL A 26 13.63 17.19 13.98
C VAL A 26 12.78 16.67 15.15
N SER A 27 13.16 16.94 16.41
CA SER A 27 12.45 16.45 17.60
C SER A 27 11.36 17.39 18.15
N GLN A 28 11.14 18.58 17.57
CA GLN A 28 10.23 19.58 18.13
C GLN A 28 9.06 20.03 17.25
N THR A 29 8.89 19.50 16.05
CA THR A 29 7.63 19.67 15.33
C THR A 29 6.69 18.53 15.70
N PRO A 30 5.49 18.78 16.26
CA PRO A 30 4.47 17.76 16.33
C PRO A 30 4.10 17.40 14.88
N LEU A 31 4.56 16.24 14.42
CA LEU A 31 4.36 15.73 13.06
C LEU A 31 2.90 15.35 12.75
N THR A 32 1.95 15.68 13.64
CA THR A 32 0.57 15.28 13.45
C THR A 32 -0.39 16.40 13.79
N PRO A 33 -1.30 16.78 12.87
CA PRO A 33 -2.54 17.41 13.29
C PRO A 33 -3.22 16.49 14.33
N PRO A 34 -3.90 17.05 15.34
CA PRO A 34 -4.55 16.23 16.37
C PRO A 34 -5.51 15.27 15.70
N PHE A 35 -5.28 13.97 15.89
CA PHE A 35 -6.25 12.95 15.49
C PHE A 35 -7.54 13.24 16.28
N PRO A 36 -8.73 13.25 15.65
CA PRO A 36 -9.99 13.36 16.37
C PRO A 36 -10.01 12.25 17.44
N THR A 37 -10.01 12.65 18.70
CA THR A 37 -9.87 11.74 19.84
C THR A 37 -11.19 11.09 20.24
N ASN A 38 -12.31 11.61 19.73
CA ASN A 38 -13.65 11.10 20.00
C ASN A 38 -14.44 10.89 18.71
N LEU A 39 -14.88 9.66 18.48
CA LEU A 39 -15.80 9.29 17.40
C LEU A 39 -17.22 9.87 17.58
N ASN A 40 -17.52 10.41 18.76
CA ASN A 40 -18.80 11.01 19.12
C ASN A 40 -18.79 12.54 19.01
N ASP A 41 -17.71 13.15 18.48
CA ASP A 41 -17.72 14.57 18.19
C ASP A 41 -18.81 14.84 17.15
N GLU A 42 -19.65 15.82 17.40
CA GLU A 42 -20.57 16.36 16.39
C GLU A 42 -19.72 16.91 15.25
N TRP A 43 -19.67 16.16 14.15
CA TRP A 43 -18.96 16.60 12.94
C TRP A 43 -19.68 17.80 12.35
N ASP A 44 -18.92 18.78 11.93
CA ASP A 44 -19.42 19.96 11.22
C ASP A 44 -20.32 19.50 10.04
N ASP A 45 -21.43 20.19 9.83
CA ASP A 45 -22.39 19.96 8.73
C ASP A 45 -21.73 19.94 7.33
N SER A 46 -20.50 20.45 7.22
CA SER A 46 -19.67 20.37 5.99
C SER A 46 -19.07 19.00 5.72
N CYS A 47 -19.12 18.05 6.66
CA CYS A 47 -18.56 16.71 6.51
C CYS A 47 -19.62 15.73 5.96
N SER A 48 -19.21 14.89 5.02
CA SER A 48 -20.01 13.72 4.60
C SER A 48 -19.57 12.47 5.35
N ILE A 49 -20.54 11.66 5.77
CA ILE A 49 -20.29 10.45 6.56
C ILE A 49 -20.91 9.25 5.83
N SER A 50 -20.09 8.23 5.56
CA SER A 50 -20.51 6.94 5.04
C SER A 50 -20.28 5.84 6.08
N LYS A 51 -21.34 5.17 6.51
CA LYS A 51 -21.27 4.05 7.46
C LYS A 51 -21.65 2.75 6.77
N SER A 52 -21.02 1.66 7.18
CA SER A 52 -21.35 0.31 6.76
C SER A 52 -21.17 -0.65 7.91
N THR A 53 -22.03 -1.65 8.02
CA THR A 53 -21.92 -2.75 8.99
C THR A 53 -21.36 -4.01 8.32
N ALA A 54 -20.84 -4.94 9.12
CA ALA A 54 -20.09 -6.11 8.65
C ALA A 54 -20.80 -6.96 7.58
N PHE A 55 -22.12 -7.05 7.62
CA PHE A 55 -22.92 -7.91 6.74
C PHE A 55 -23.82 -7.11 5.80
N GLU A 56 -23.66 -5.79 5.80
CA GLU A 56 -24.44 -4.91 4.95
C GLU A 56 -23.93 -4.98 3.50
N VAL A 57 -24.84 -5.22 2.58
CA VAL A 57 -24.63 -5.07 1.15
C VAL A 57 -25.82 -4.31 0.59
N PHE A 58 -25.57 -3.43 -0.36
CA PHE A 58 -26.61 -2.70 -1.06
C PHE A 58 -27.23 -3.60 -2.14
N ASP A 59 -28.55 -3.74 -2.12
CA ASP A 59 -29.29 -4.48 -3.15
C ASP A 59 -29.76 -3.51 -4.23
N GLY A 60 -28.94 -3.34 -5.26
CA GLY A 60 -29.22 -2.44 -6.35
C GLY A 60 -28.00 -1.97 -7.13
N PRO A 61 -28.19 -1.14 -8.15
CA PRO A 61 -27.09 -0.59 -8.94
C PRO A 61 -26.31 0.44 -8.12
N ASN A 62 -24.99 0.30 -8.11
CA ASN A 62 -24.05 1.25 -7.50
C ASN A 62 -23.57 2.26 -8.54
N THR A 63 -23.15 3.41 -8.04
CA THR A 63 -22.37 4.37 -8.82
C THR A 63 -20.93 4.36 -8.37
N PHE A 64 -20.00 4.44 -9.33
CA PHE A 64 -18.58 4.47 -9.10
C PHE A 64 -18.06 5.87 -9.38
N SER A 65 -17.40 6.48 -8.38
CA SER A 65 -16.75 7.74 -8.61
C SER A 65 -15.39 7.50 -9.27
N THR A 66 -15.22 8.02 -10.46
CA THR A 66 -13.97 8.08 -11.20
C THR A 66 -13.52 9.53 -11.42
N SER A 67 -14.21 10.47 -10.79
CA SER A 67 -13.93 11.90 -10.94
C SER A 67 -12.63 12.28 -10.26
N PRO A 68 -11.69 12.91 -10.97
CA PRO A 68 -10.47 13.45 -10.38
C PRO A 68 -10.73 14.69 -9.51
N THR A 69 -11.96 15.22 -9.47
CA THR A 69 -12.33 16.39 -8.66
C THR A 69 -12.81 16.01 -7.26
N GLU A 70 -13.15 14.75 -7.02
CA GLU A 70 -13.51 14.27 -5.71
C GLU A 70 -12.28 13.98 -4.86
N HIS A 71 -12.44 14.07 -3.53
CA HIS A 71 -11.35 13.70 -2.62
C HIS A 71 -10.84 12.30 -2.91
N ILE A 72 -9.53 12.18 -3.09
CA ILE A 72 -8.89 10.95 -3.53
C ILE A 72 -9.15 9.78 -2.57
N ASN A 73 -9.22 10.03 -1.26
CA ASN A 73 -9.49 9.03 -0.22
C ASN A 73 -10.97 8.92 0.18
N SER A 74 -11.90 9.66 -0.45
CA SER A 74 -13.32 9.51 -0.17
C SER A 74 -13.86 8.14 -0.60
N VAL A 75 -15.07 7.83 -0.15
CA VAL A 75 -15.84 6.68 -0.64
C VAL A 75 -16.03 6.80 -2.15
N LYS A 76 -15.76 5.74 -2.88
CA LYS A 76 -15.85 5.68 -4.34
C LYS A 76 -17.07 4.89 -4.84
N ILE A 77 -17.70 4.13 -3.97
CA ILE A 77 -18.87 3.29 -4.29
C ILE A 77 -20.06 3.79 -3.48
N THR A 78 -21.10 4.26 -4.16
CA THR A 78 -22.29 4.81 -3.51
C THR A 78 -23.58 4.12 -4.01
N PRO A 79 -24.58 3.93 -3.12
CA PRO A 79 -24.62 4.36 -1.71
C PRO A 79 -23.78 3.50 -0.75
N ASN A 80 -23.45 2.26 -1.09
CA ASN A 80 -22.60 1.34 -0.37
C ASN A 80 -22.09 0.24 -1.31
N ILE A 81 -21.17 -0.61 -0.87
CA ILE A 81 -20.79 -1.82 -1.62
C ILE A 81 -22.00 -2.74 -1.81
N ASN A 82 -22.03 -3.46 -2.92
CA ASN A 82 -22.98 -4.56 -3.17
C ASN A 82 -22.27 -5.92 -2.99
N SER A 83 -22.85 -7.00 -3.51
CA SER A 83 -22.27 -8.35 -3.37
C SER A 83 -21.03 -8.61 -4.23
N THR A 84 -20.64 -7.70 -5.13
CA THR A 84 -19.55 -7.93 -6.10
C THR A 84 -18.45 -6.89 -6.04
N ASN A 85 -18.78 -5.64 -5.76
CA ASN A 85 -17.82 -4.55 -5.77
C ASN A 85 -17.15 -4.34 -4.41
N TRP A 86 -15.99 -3.68 -4.43
CA TRP A 86 -15.19 -3.45 -3.25
C TRP A 86 -14.36 -2.16 -3.36
N GLU A 87 -13.89 -1.67 -2.21
CA GLU A 87 -12.97 -0.56 -2.12
C GLU A 87 -11.95 -0.76 -0.99
N GLN A 88 -10.71 -0.31 -1.24
CA GLN A 88 -9.56 -0.48 -0.33
C GLN A 88 -8.73 0.79 -0.20
N TRP A 89 -8.18 1.00 1.01
CA TRP A 89 -7.20 2.01 1.36
C TRP A 89 -5.97 1.30 1.92
N GLU A 90 -4.84 1.46 1.26
CA GLU A 90 -3.59 0.79 1.60
C GLU A 90 -2.55 1.80 2.08
N PHE A 91 -1.80 1.42 3.11
CA PHE A 91 -0.73 2.22 3.69
C PHE A 91 0.43 1.31 4.05
N ASP A 92 1.63 1.67 3.63
CA ASP A 92 2.82 0.90 3.86
C ASP A 92 3.95 1.73 4.49
N GLY A 93 4.88 1.04 5.16
CA GLY A 93 6.10 1.65 5.70
C GLY A 93 7.22 0.64 5.79
N LEU A 94 8.40 1.04 5.32
CA LEU A 94 9.62 0.25 5.33
C LEU A 94 10.73 1.03 6.03
N SER A 95 11.42 0.39 6.96
CA SER A 95 12.58 0.98 7.65
C SER A 95 13.72 1.29 6.68
N HIS A 96 14.56 2.25 7.01
CA HIS A 96 15.78 2.56 6.23
C HIS A 96 16.70 1.35 6.03
N THR A 97 16.69 0.40 6.96
CA THR A 97 17.45 -0.85 6.83
C THR A 97 16.84 -1.85 5.84
N GLY A 98 15.56 -1.70 5.51
CA GLY A 98 14.81 -2.67 4.70
C GLY A 98 14.38 -3.92 5.47
N LEU A 99 14.65 -4.02 6.78
CA LEU A 99 14.41 -5.23 7.58
C LEU A 99 13.12 -5.18 8.40
N SER A 100 12.57 -4.01 8.64
CA SER A 100 11.30 -3.85 9.35
C SER A 100 10.31 -3.15 8.46
N SER A 101 9.08 -3.66 8.42
CA SER A 101 8.02 -3.08 7.59
C SER A 101 6.65 -3.25 8.23
N VAL A 102 5.71 -2.43 7.79
CA VAL A 102 4.29 -2.50 8.14
C VAL A 102 3.47 -2.28 6.88
N LEU A 103 2.38 -3.03 6.73
CA LEU A 103 1.36 -2.83 5.71
C LEU A 103 -0.02 -2.94 6.38
N LEU A 104 -0.88 -1.95 6.12
CA LEU A 104 -2.29 -1.95 6.51
C LEU A 104 -3.16 -1.76 5.28
N VAL A 105 -4.14 -2.64 5.13
CA VAL A 105 -5.16 -2.55 4.08
C VAL A 105 -6.52 -2.51 4.74
N PHE A 106 -7.21 -1.39 4.60
CA PHE A 106 -8.59 -1.21 5.06
C PHE A 106 -9.54 -1.54 3.91
N SER A 107 -10.49 -2.44 4.13
CA SER A 107 -11.34 -2.91 3.06
C SER A 107 -12.82 -2.87 3.43
N ARG A 108 -13.65 -2.47 2.47
CA ARG A 108 -15.06 -2.80 2.33
C ARG A 108 -15.15 -3.76 1.15
N ASP A 109 -15.25 -5.05 1.41
CA ASP A 109 -15.03 -6.08 0.38
C ASP A 109 -15.80 -7.36 0.69
N PRO A 110 -16.82 -7.71 -0.09
CA PRO A 110 -17.59 -8.94 0.07
C PRO A 110 -16.88 -10.18 -0.48
N SER A 111 -15.77 -10.05 -1.19
CA SER A 111 -15.07 -11.18 -1.83
C SER A 111 -14.67 -12.28 -0.84
N TYR A 112 -14.55 -11.94 0.44
CA TYR A 112 -14.19 -12.87 1.51
C TYR A 112 -15.36 -13.14 2.48
N ALA A 113 -16.58 -12.70 2.14
CA ALA A 113 -17.77 -12.91 2.98
C ALA A 113 -18.07 -14.40 3.23
N PHE A 114 -17.60 -15.28 2.33
CA PHE A 114 -17.72 -16.74 2.52
C PHE A 114 -17.01 -17.29 3.76
N PHE A 115 -16.09 -16.54 4.40
CA PHE A 115 -15.56 -16.88 5.72
C PHE A 115 -16.57 -16.66 6.84
N GLY A 116 -17.74 -16.08 6.57
CA GLY A 116 -18.79 -15.85 7.56
C GLY A 116 -18.50 -14.74 8.57
N GLN A 117 -17.47 -13.90 8.30
CA GLN A 117 -17.02 -12.83 9.21
C GLN A 117 -17.45 -11.42 8.73
N GLY A 118 -18.06 -11.33 7.56
CA GLY A 118 -18.55 -10.06 6.98
C GLY A 118 -17.63 -9.44 5.95
N ASN A 119 -17.95 -8.21 5.58
CA ASN A 119 -17.37 -7.48 4.45
C ASN A 119 -16.36 -6.41 4.86
N LEU A 120 -16.18 -6.18 6.17
CA LEU A 120 -15.32 -5.14 6.70
C LEU A 120 -14.06 -5.75 7.27
N ARG A 121 -12.94 -5.49 6.61
CA ARG A 121 -11.68 -6.17 6.90
C ARG A 121 -10.54 -5.17 7.04
N VAL A 122 -9.61 -5.44 7.95
CA VAL A 122 -8.29 -4.83 7.99
C VAL A 122 -7.25 -5.92 7.92
N GLU A 123 -6.42 -5.86 6.88
CA GLU A 123 -5.22 -6.68 6.76
C GLU A 123 -4.08 -5.93 7.41
N PHE A 124 -3.36 -6.60 8.29
CA PHE A 124 -2.31 -6.01 9.07
C PHE A 124 -1.09 -6.91 9.09
N TYR A 125 -0.02 -6.44 8.50
CA TYR A 125 1.23 -7.19 8.37
C TYR A 125 2.38 -6.40 8.97
N ILE A 126 3.15 -7.04 9.84
CA ILE A 126 4.39 -6.49 10.41
C ILE A 126 5.53 -7.46 10.21
N VAL A 127 6.68 -6.95 9.80
CA VAL A 127 7.96 -7.66 9.85
C VAL A 127 8.90 -6.92 10.80
N PHE A 128 9.48 -7.67 11.71
CA PHE A 128 10.51 -7.19 12.62
C PHE A 128 11.89 -7.40 12.01
N GLY A 129 12.87 -6.60 12.44
CA GLY A 129 14.25 -6.70 11.96
C GLY A 129 14.92 -8.07 12.21
N ASP A 130 14.39 -8.90 13.08
CA ASP A 130 14.84 -10.28 13.32
C ASP A 130 14.11 -11.34 12.44
N GLY A 131 13.29 -10.91 11.49
CA GLY A 131 12.55 -11.78 10.60
C GLY A 131 11.23 -12.31 11.19
N THR A 132 10.91 -12.01 12.45
CA THR A 132 9.59 -12.34 13.02
C THR A 132 8.51 -11.61 12.25
N ARG A 133 7.41 -12.30 11.91
CA ARG A 133 6.28 -11.75 11.16
C ARG A 133 5.00 -11.85 11.96
N ILE A 134 4.14 -10.84 11.81
CA ILE A 134 2.75 -10.86 12.23
C ILE A 134 1.91 -10.65 10.99
N GLU A 135 0.97 -11.52 10.80
CA GLU A 135 0.03 -11.51 9.70
C GLU A 135 -1.37 -11.70 10.29
N GLU A 136 -2.14 -10.62 10.29
CA GLU A 136 -3.51 -10.60 10.80
C GLU A 136 -4.49 -10.22 9.71
N LEU A 137 -5.63 -10.84 9.78
CA LEU A 137 -6.79 -10.53 8.98
C LEU A 137 -7.95 -10.33 9.94
N ASP A 138 -8.17 -9.08 10.32
CA ASP A 138 -9.22 -8.72 11.28
C ASP A 138 -10.50 -8.32 10.56
N TYR A 139 -11.63 -8.93 10.98
CA TYR A 139 -12.97 -8.56 10.54
C TYR A 139 -13.63 -7.69 11.61
N LEU A 140 -14.19 -6.57 11.19
CA LEU A 140 -14.73 -5.55 12.10
C LEU A 140 -16.25 -5.45 11.95
N SER A 141 -16.92 -4.98 12.99
CA SER A 141 -18.39 -4.91 13.05
C SER A 141 -18.95 -3.74 12.23
N GLU A 142 -18.19 -2.66 12.14
CA GLU A 142 -18.59 -1.44 11.43
C GLU A 142 -17.40 -0.72 10.82
N SER A 143 -17.64 0.03 9.74
CA SER A 143 -16.71 1.01 9.19
C SER A 143 -17.38 2.35 9.00
N THR A 144 -16.66 3.42 9.30
CA THR A 144 -17.11 4.80 9.08
C THR A 144 -16.06 5.55 8.30
N ILE A 145 -16.44 6.13 7.16
CA ILE A 145 -15.61 7.08 6.42
C ILE A 145 -16.20 8.46 6.61
N ILE A 146 -15.34 9.40 7.04
CA ILE A 146 -15.68 10.79 7.30
C ILE A 146 -14.86 11.63 6.32
N ASN A 147 -15.53 12.39 5.49
CA ASN A 147 -14.90 13.25 4.50
C ASN A 147 -15.27 14.70 4.77
N CYS A 148 -14.32 15.47 5.26
CA CYS A 148 -14.44 16.89 5.62
C CYS A 148 -13.61 17.77 4.67
N PRO A 149 -13.82 19.10 4.65
CA PRO A 149 -13.02 20.00 3.80
C PRO A 149 -11.52 19.96 4.04
N GLY A 150 -11.06 19.56 5.24
CA GLY A 150 -9.63 19.52 5.60
C GLY A 150 -9.00 18.14 5.61
N PHE A 151 -9.80 17.07 5.66
CA PHE A 151 -9.29 15.71 5.79
C PHE A 151 -10.30 14.64 5.37
N THR A 152 -9.80 13.41 5.16
CA THR A 152 -10.60 12.20 5.13
C THR A 152 -10.12 11.26 6.22
N ALA A 153 -11.04 10.71 7.02
CA ALA A 153 -10.76 9.71 8.04
C ALA A 153 -11.56 8.43 7.79
N GLY A 154 -10.96 7.29 8.07
CA GLY A 154 -11.61 5.99 8.04
C GLY A 154 -11.41 5.26 9.36
N ILE A 155 -12.47 4.61 9.83
CA ILE A 155 -12.48 3.91 11.12
C ILE A 155 -13.16 2.57 10.92
N TRP A 156 -12.46 1.48 11.25
CA TRP A 156 -13.00 0.12 11.34
C TRP A 156 -13.01 -0.30 12.79
N ASN A 157 -14.16 -0.63 13.30
CA ASN A 157 -14.39 -0.78 14.75
C ASN A 157 -15.16 -2.04 15.11
N SER A 158 -14.81 -2.64 16.25
CA SER A 158 -15.52 -3.66 16.98
C SER A 158 -15.40 -3.37 18.47
N THR A 159 -16.05 -4.17 19.33
CA THR A 159 -16.05 -3.95 20.78
C THR A 159 -14.65 -4.06 21.41
N ASP A 160 -13.75 -4.83 20.81
CA ASP A 160 -12.44 -5.21 21.37
C ASP A 160 -11.24 -4.70 20.52
N ARG A 161 -11.50 -4.05 19.39
CA ARG A 161 -10.44 -3.59 18.48
C ARG A 161 -10.91 -2.46 17.56
N SER A 162 -9.96 -1.60 17.22
CA SER A 162 -10.19 -0.47 16.31
C SER A 162 -8.96 -0.20 15.45
N TYR A 163 -9.19 0.07 14.19
CA TYR A 163 -8.19 0.51 13.23
C TYR A 163 -8.68 1.77 12.56
N SER A 164 -7.80 2.74 12.37
CA SER A 164 -8.20 3.99 11.74
C SER A 164 -7.07 4.63 10.96
N PHE A 165 -7.45 5.41 9.96
CA PHE A 165 -6.58 6.33 9.27
C PHE A 165 -7.19 7.74 9.26
N HIS A 166 -6.33 8.73 9.18
CA HIS A 166 -6.65 10.13 8.96
C HIS A 166 -5.65 10.68 7.94
N VAL A 167 -6.13 11.25 6.85
CA VAL A 167 -5.31 11.82 5.77
C VAL A 167 -5.78 13.24 5.48
N THR A 168 -4.86 14.21 5.47
CA THR A 168 -5.17 15.58 5.08
C THR A 168 -5.54 15.64 3.59
N ASN A 169 -6.45 16.56 3.21
CA ASN A 169 -6.93 16.64 1.83
C ASN A 169 -5.87 17.09 0.81
N ASP A 170 -4.79 17.70 1.27
CA ASP A 170 -3.61 17.99 0.44
C ASP A 170 -2.64 16.80 0.33
N MET A 171 -2.99 15.66 0.91
CA MET A 171 -2.20 14.40 0.96
C MET A 171 -0.82 14.55 1.61
N LYS A 172 -0.56 15.63 2.34
CA LYS A 172 0.76 15.85 2.96
C LYS A 172 0.98 15.04 4.21
N TYR A 173 -0.07 14.75 4.96
CA TYR A 173 0.03 14.03 6.22
C TYR A 173 -0.99 12.91 6.29
N ALA A 174 -0.52 11.75 6.77
CA ALA A 174 -1.39 10.66 7.16
C ALA A 174 -0.99 10.15 8.54
N THR A 175 -1.99 9.75 9.32
CA THR A 175 -1.80 9.09 10.62
C THR A 175 -2.69 7.87 10.67
N LEU A 176 -2.13 6.75 11.06
CA LEU A 176 -2.85 5.51 11.30
C LEU A 176 -2.75 5.14 12.75
N LYS A 177 -3.82 4.60 13.31
CA LYS A 177 -3.86 4.01 14.65
C LYS A 177 -4.42 2.60 14.58
N PHE A 178 -3.87 1.74 15.38
CA PHE A 178 -4.37 0.38 15.57
C PHE A 178 -4.34 0.04 17.07
N ASP A 179 -5.46 -0.43 17.54
CA ASP A 179 -5.67 -0.87 18.92
C ASP A 179 -6.44 -2.20 18.89
N SER A 180 -5.70 -3.28 19.02
CA SER A 180 -6.24 -4.63 19.08
C SER A 180 -5.64 -5.40 20.25
N TRP A 181 -6.22 -6.56 20.52
CA TRP A 181 -5.69 -7.44 21.57
C TRP A 181 -4.26 -7.93 21.30
N ARG A 182 -3.79 -7.87 20.07
CA ARG A 182 -2.43 -8.29 19.65
C ARG A 182 -1.44 -7.17 19.57
N VAL A 183 -1.85 -6.01 19.09
CA VAL A 183 -0.94 -4.90 18.78
C VAL A 183 -1.63 -3.58 19.02
N ARG A 184 -0.85 -2.62 19.57
CA ARG A 184 -1.27 -1.24 19.78
C ARG A 184 -0.20 -0.31 19.27
N GLY A 185 -0.60 0.77 18.62
CA GLY A 185 0.36 1.74 18.13
C GLY A 185 -0.13 2.52 16.94
N GLY A 186 0.81 2.97 16.12
CA GLY A 186 0.50 3.77 14.95
C GLY A 186 1.64 3.93 13.96
N LEU A 187 1.25 4.53 12.85
CA LEU A 187 2.11 4.92 11.76
C LEU A 187 1.79 6.37 11.41
N THR A 188 2.81 7.20 11.23
CA THR A 188 2.65 8.55 10.70
C THR A 188 3.42 8.69 9.40
N MET A 189 2.86 9.45 8.46
CA MET A 189 3.44 9.73 7.15
C MET A 189 3.51 11.23 6.90
N SER A 190 4.63 11.68 6.36
CA SER A 190 4.78 13.02 5.78
C SER A 190 5.14 12.85 4.30
N SER A 191 4.18 13.15 3.43
CA SER A 191 4.34 12.97 1.98
C SER A 191 5.29 14.00 1.40
N SER A 192 6.17 13.53 0.53
CA SER A 192 7.08 14.36 -0.26
C SER A 192 6.59 14.51 -1.72
N THR A 193 5.69 13.63 -2.17
CA THR A 193 5.17 13.64 -3.54
C THR A 193 3.77 14.27 -3.62
N THR A 194 3.41 14.77 -4.79
CA THR A 194 2.01 15.11 -5.12
C THR A 194 1.21 13.84 -5.43
N PRO A 195 -0.11 13.82 -5.17
CA PRO A 195 -0.96 12.69 -5.52
C PRO A 195 -1.17 12.58 -7.04
N HIS A 196 -1.29 11.34 -7.53
CA HIS A 196 -1.44 11.02 -8.95
C HIS A 196 -2.57 10.01 -9.19
N LEU A 197 -3.05 9.98 -10.43
CA LEU A 197 -3.98 8.98 -10.95
C LEU A 197 -3.21 7.82 -11.60
N ALA A 198 -3.93 6.76 -12.00
CA ALA A 198 -3.33 5.57 -12.61
C ALA A 198 -2.49 5.86 -13.86
N ASP A 199 -2.88 6.85 -14.66
CA ASP A 199 -2.19 7.26 -15.89
C ASP A 199 -0.99 8.20 -15.65
N GLY A 200 -0.65 8.49 -14.38
CA GLY A 200 0.39 9.45 -14.00
C GLY A 200 -0.07 10.92 -14.01
N THR A 201 -1.31 11.19 -14.36
CA THR A 201 -1.84 12.56 -14.29
C THR A 201 -1.90 13.02 -12.83
N PRO A 202 -1.41 14.22 -12.49
CA PRO A 202 -1.57 14.75 -11.15
C PRO A 202 -3.04 14.88 -10.76
N TRP A 203 -3.40 14.42 -9.58
CA TRP A 203 -4.72 14.66 -9.03
C TRP A 203 -4.91 16.16 -8.73
N LYS A 204 -6.02 16.71 -9.18
CA LYS A 204 -6.40 18.10 -8.92
C LYS A 204 -7.86 18.16 -8.50
N PRO A 205 -8.20 18.86 -7.39
CA PRO A 205 -9.58 19.04 -6.97
C PRO A 205 -10.46 19.74 -8.02
N GLU A 206 -9.87 20.48 -8.96
CA GLU A 206 -10.55 21.41 -9.88
C GLU A 206 -10.51 21.01 -11.36
N GLY A 207 -10.26 19.74 -11.68
CA GLY A 207 -10.38 19.24 -13.04
C GLY A 207 -9.15 18.51 -13.56
N GLY A 208 -9.23 17.21 -13.62
CA GLY A 208 -8.34 16.31 -14.35
C GLY A 208 -9.09 15.62 -15.49
N LYS A 209 -8.40 14.77 -16.24
CA LYS A 209 -9.03 13.89 -17.23
C LYS A 209 -9.98 12.93 -16.50
N LYS A 210 -11.18 12.77 -17.05
CA LYS A 210 -12.26 11.99 -16.45
C LYS A 210 -11.91 10.50 -16.26
N ASP A 211 -10.96 9.98 -17.01
CA ASP A 211 -10.66 8.55 -17.12
C ASP A 211 -9.30 8.13 -16.53
N GLY A 212 -8.57 9.06 -15.90
CA GLY A 212 -7.20 8.79 -15.40
C GLY A 212 -7.11 7.85 -14.20
N THR A 213 -8.25 7.46 -13.60
CA THR A 213 -8.30 6.50 -12.48
C THR A 213 -8.44 5.05 -12.92
N GLU A 214 -8.88 4.77 -14.16
CA GLU A 214 -9.06 3.40 -14.62
C GLU A 214 -7.71 2.76 -14.91
N LEU A 215 -7.39 1.70 -14.15
CA LEU A 215 -6.18 0.91 -14.33
C LEU A 215 -6.42 -0.23 -15.33
N ALA A 216 -7.54 -0.92 -15.19
CA ALA A 216 -7.97 -2.01 -16.05
C ALA A 216 -9.51 -2.01 -16.11
N PRO A 217 -10.16 -2.71 -17.05
CA PRO A 217 -11.61 -2.77 -17.10
C PRO A 217 -12.23 -3.13 -15.75
N GLY A 218 -13.03 -2.20 -15.21
CA GLY A 218 -13.71 -2.36 -13.92
C GLY A 218 -12.84 -2.23 -12.67
N LEU A 219 -11.56 -1.92 -12.80
CA LEU A 219 -10.63 -1.68 -11.70
C LEU A 219 -10.05 -0.28 -11.76
N PHE A 220 -10.17 0.44 -10.67
CA PHE A 220 -9.73 1.82 -10.54
C PHE A 220 -8.63 1.95 -9.50
N TYR A 221 -7.71 2.87 -9.73
CA TYR A 221 -6.51 3.09 -8.96
C TYR A 221 -6.21 4.58 -8.82
N SER A 222 -5.69 4.96 -7.69
CA SER A 222 -5.00 6.24 -7.50
C SER A 222 -3.86 6.09 -6.49
N LEU A 223 -2.92 7.03 -6.57
CA LEU A 223 -1.74 7.10 -5.74
C LEU A 223 -1.80 8.36 -4.86
N PRO A 224 -2.49 8.33 -3.70
CA PRO A 224 -2.60 9.47 -2.81
C PRO A 224 -1.24 9.94 -2.29
N ILE A 225 -0.37 8.97 -1.92
CA ILE A 225 0.97 9.25 -1.42
C ILE A 225 1.95 8.32 -2.14
N GLY A 226 2.66 8.84 -3.14
CA GLY A 226 3.64 8.09 -3.92
C GLY A 226 4.91 7.80 -3.13
N GLY A 227 5.33 8.74 -2.26
CA GLY A 227 6.46 8.63 -1.37
C GLY A 227 6.29 9.51 -0.14
N ALA A 228 6.62 8.96 1.02
CA ALA A 228 6.55 9.66 2.30
C ALA A 228 7.70 9.25 3.23
N ALA A 229 8.11 10.17 4.09
CA ALA A 229 8.82 9.80 5.32
C ALA A 229 7.81 9.17 6.28
N VAL A 230 8.15 8.02 6.87
CA VAL A 230 7.28 7.33 7.82
C VAL A 230 7.95 7.16 9.17
N ALA A 231 7.13 7.17 10.24
CA ALA A 231 7.53 6.76 11.56
C ALA A 231 6.49 5.77 12.11
N VAL A 232 6.97 4.62 12.55
CA VAL A 232 6.18 3.54 13.13
C VAL A 232 6.55 3.38 14.59
N ASP A 233 5.54 3.25 15.46
CA ASP A 233 5.72 2.85 16.86
C ASP A 233 4.55 1.97 17.28
N ALA A 234 4.84 0.71 17.56
CA ALA A 234 3.84 -0.26 17.95
C ALA A 234 4.38 -1.26 18.97
N THR A 235 3.50 -1.74 19.84
CA THR A 235 3.81 -2.72 20.87
C THR A 235 2.85 -3.89 20.78
N LEU A 236 3.39 -5.09 20.73
CA LEU A 236 2.62 -6.33 20.76
C LEU A 236 2.14 -6.64 22.18
N SER A 237 1.09 -7.46 22.30
CA SER A 237 0.63 -8.01 23.58
C SER A 237 1.70 -8.81 24.33
N SER A 238 2.70 -9.35 23.62
CA SER A 238 3.89 -10.01 24.20
C SER A 238 4.89 -9.02 24.82
N GLY A 239 4.70 -7.70 24.66
CA GLY A 239 5.64 -6.66 25.05
C GLY A 239 6.73 -6.38 24.01
N LYS A 240 6.81 -7.14 22.91
CA LYS A 240 7.75 -6.84 21.83
C LYS A 240 7.33 -5.55 21.13
N ARG A 241 8.27 -4.61 20.99
CA ARG A 241 8.06 -3.32 20.34
C ARG A 241 8.70 -3.30 18.96
N ILE A 242 8.02 -2.67 18.00
CA ILE A 242 8.59 -2.24 16.74
C ILE A 242 8.57 -0.71 16.70
N ALA A 243 9.73 -0.10 16.49
CA ALA A 243 9.83 1.33 16.30
C ALA A 243 10.89 1.60 15.24
N PHE A 244 10.52 2.32 14.18
CA PHE A 244 11.45 2.69 13.14
C PHE A 244 11.00 3.96 12.41
N SER A 245 11.95 4.63 11.77
CA SER A 245 11.72 5.61 10.74
C SER A 245 12.16 5.04 9.38
N GLY A 246 11.54 5.49 8.31
CA GLY A 246 11.80 4.96 6.98
C GLY A 246 11.02 5.68 5.90
N ARG A 247 10.66 4.94 4.86
CA ARG A 247 9.85 5.42 3.74
C ARG A 247 8.63 4.55 3.55
N GLY A 248 7.58 5.11 2.94
CA GLY A 248 6.34 4.41 2.67
C GLY A 248 5.43 5.21 1.77
N GLY A 249 4.17 4.81 1.68
CA GLY A 249 3.18 5.51 0.90
C GLY A 249 1.77 4.97 1.09
N SER A 250 0.88 5.40 0.21
CA SER A 250 -0.53 5.02 0.25
C SER A 250 -1.06 4.81 -1.17
N THR A 251 -1.89 3.78 -1.31
CA THR A 251 -2.58 3.40 -2.54
C THR A 251 -4.08 3.35 -2.28
N ARG A 252 -4.88 3.71 -3.26
CA ARG A 252 -6.33 3.67 -3.22
C ARG A 252 -6.87 2.85 -4.38
N LEU A 253 -7.67 1.82 -4.08
CA LEU A 253 -8.23 0.87 -5.04
C LEU A 253 -9.74 0.77 -4.86
N TRP A 254 -10.47 0.59 -5.96
CA TRP A 254 -11.89 0.23 -5.95
C TRP A 254 -12.26 -0.46 -7.27
N ALA A 255 -13.26 -1.33 -7.23
CA ALA A 255 -13.58 -2.16 -8.38
C ALA A 255 -15.05 -2.52 -8.47
N THR A 256 -15.48 -2.84 -9.68
CA THR A 256 -16.85 -3.24 -9.98
C THR A 256 -17.13 -4.71 -9.69
N GLN A 257 -16.09 -5.54 -9.60
CA GLN A 257 -16.16 -6.99 -9.41
C GLN A 257 -15.11 -7.45 -8.40
N GLY A 258 -15.27 -8.65 -7.85
CA GLY A 258 -14.31 -9.27 -6.95
C GLY A 258 -12.97 -9.56 -7.62
N TRP A 259 -11.93 -9.75 -6.82
CA TRP A 259 -10.57 -9.98 -7.30
C TRP A 259 -10.47 -11.16 -8.26
N LEU A 260 -11.20 -12.25 -8.00
CA LEU A 260 -11.18 -13.46 -8.84
C LEU A 260 -11.85 -13.26 -10.21
N GLU A 261 -12.72 -12.27 -10.33
CA GLU A 261 -13.38 -11.91 -11.61
C GLU A 261 -12.56 -10.88 -12.40
N ILE A 262 -11.75 -10.08 -11.70
CA ILE A 262 -10.99 -8.98 -12.33
C ILE A 262 -9.67 -9.47 -12.93
N CYS A 263 -8.89 -10.30 -12.19
CA CYS A 263 -7.53 -10.62 -12.64
C CYS A 263 -7.07 -12.05 -12.30
N ASP A 264 -6.10 -12.53 -13.08
CA ASP A 264 -5.35 -13.76 -12.82
C ASP A 264 -4.28 -13.59 -11.75
N GLY A 265 -3.86 -12.36 -11.51
CA GLY A 265 -2.84 -11.99 -10.56
C GLY A 265 -2.29 -10.60 -10.83
N TRP A 266 -1.44 -10.13 -9.92
CA TRP A 266 -0.80 -8.82 -10.03
C TRP A 266 0.60 -8.82 -9.41
N ARG A 267 1.36 -7.77 -9.75
CA ARG A 267 2.59 -7.38 -9.07
C ARG A 267 2.46 -5.93 -8.62
N ALA A 268 2.92 -5.64 -7.42
CA ALA A 268 3.04 -4.28 -6.92
C ALA A 268 4.43 -4.05 -6.36
N ILE A 269 5.02 -2.89 -6.63
CA ILE A 269 6.35 -2.50 -6.18
C ILE A 269 6.32 -1.04 -5.75
N ARG A 270 6.76 -0.78 -4.54
CA ARG A 270 7.10 0.56 -4.06
C ARG A 270 8.56 0.54 -3.61
N ALA A 271 9.41 1.35 -4.25
CA ALA A 271 10.84 1.27 -4.04
C ALA A 271 11.52 2.63 -4.07
N TRP A 272 12.71 2.71 -3.49
CA TRP A 272 13.54 3.91 -3.47
C TRP A 272 15.00 3.53 -3.73
N ALA A 273 15.68 4.30 -4.59
CA ALA A 273 17.10 4.18 -4.90
C ALA A 273 17.70 5.57 -5.07
N GLY A 274 18.46 6.05 -4.07
CA GLY A 274 18.98 7.42 -4.05
C GLY A 274 17.88 8.48 -4.15
N PRO A 275 17.89 9.36 -5.17
CA PRO A 275 16.86 10.37 -5.40
C PRO A 275 15.61 9.80 -6.07
N TYR A 276 15.64 8.55 -6.52
CA TYR A 276 14.52 7.93 -7.24
C TYR A 276 13.52 7.29 -6.28
N SER A 277 12.23 7.48 -6.56
CA SER A 277 11.12 6.72 -5.99
C SER A 277 10.32 6.09 -7.12
N ILE A 278 9.91 4.83 -6.93
CA ILE A 278 9.23 4.02 -7.93
C ILE A 278 7.94 3.51 -7.31
N VAL A 279 6.83 3.65 -8.03
CA VAL A 279 5.60 2.93 -7.75
C VAL A 279 5.16 2.24 -9.04
N TYR A 280 5.07 0.95 -8.99
CA TYR A 280 4.70 0.12 -10.13
C TYR A 280 3.61 -0.86 -9.70
N TRP A 281 2.59 -1.01 -10.52
CA TRP A 281 1.55 -2.00 -10.35
C TRP A 281 1.08 -2.53 -11.69
N ASP A 282 1.03 -3.86 -11.86
CA ASP A 282 0.47 -4.48 -13.05
C ASP A 282 -0.43 -5.66 -12.69
N LEU A 283 -1.31 -6.02 -13.61
CA LEU A 283 -2.18 -7.16 -13.50
C LEU A 283 -2.47 -7.77 -14.88
N VAL A 284 -2.84 -9.04 -14.87
CA VAL A 284 -3.39 -9.73 -16.05
C VAL A 284 -4.90 -9.78 -15.90
N SER A 285 -5.63 -9.09 -16.79
CA SER A 285 -7.09 -8.96 -16.70
C SER A 285 -7.82 -10.25 -17.10
N ARG A 286 -8.87 -10.57 -16.36
CA ARG A 286 -9.87 -11.59 -16.73
C ARG A 286 -11.05 -10.99 -17.48
N MET A 287 -11.36 -9.72 -17.21
CA MET A 287 -12.44 -9.01 -17.90
C MET A 287 -12.08 -8.72 -19.36
N ASP A 288 -10.77 -8.49 -19.62
CA ASP A 288 -10.20 -8.42 -20.96
C ASP A 288 -9.11 -9.48 -21.07
N ARG A 289 -9.51 -10.71 -21.42
CA ARG A 289 -8.75 -11.95 -21.21
C ARG A 289 -7.31 -11.90 -21.66
N GLY A 290 -6.41 -11.99 -20.68
CA GLY A 290 -4.96 -12.11 -20.89
C GLY A 290 -4.28 -10.79 -21.22
N VAL A 291 -5.01 -9.67 -21.30
CA VAL A 291 -4.41 -8.36 -21.50
C VAL A 291 -3.77 -7.90 -20.20
N LYS A 292 -2.53 -7.46 -20.29
CA LYS A 292 -1.79 -6.90 -19.18
C LYS A 292 -2.03 -5.39 -19.11
N TYR A 293 -2.45 -4.93 -17.94
CA TYR A 293 -2.62 -3.53 -17.60
C TYR A 293 -1.64 -3.14 -16.52
N LEU A 294 -1.20 -1.88 -16.51
CA LEU A 294 -0.27 -1.39 -15.49
C LEU A 294 -0.47 0.10 -15.18
N SER A 295 0.10 0.50 -14.06
CA SER A 295 0.34 1.88 -13.67
C SER A 295 1.76 1.99 -13.14
N ALA A 296 2.56 2.90 -13.68
CA ALA A 296 3.94 3.08 -13.28
C ALA A 296 4.27 4.56 -13.09
N HIS A 297 4.93 4.87 -11.97
CA HIS A 297 5.35 6.21 -11.61
C HIS A 297 6.82 6.19 -11.24
N LEU A 298 7.62 7.02 -11.88
CA LEU A 298 9.01 7.28 -11.55
C LEU A 298 9.16 8.72 -11.09
N PHE A 299 9.66 8.91 -9.88
CA PHE A 299 9.96 10.22 -9.30
C PHE A 299 11.48 10.39 -9.18
N TYR A 300 11.94 11.61 -9.33
CA TYR A 300 13.30 12.06 -9.04
C TYR A 300 13.22 13.28 -8.12
N ASP A 301 13.86 13.23 -6.95
CA ASP A 301 13.73 14.24 -5.90
C ASP A 301 12.26 14.62 -5.64
N ASP A 302 11.42 13.57 -5.50
CA ASP A 302 9.98 13.63 -5.22
C ASP A 302 9.12 14.32 -6.32
N GLN A 303 9.73 14.66 -7.47
CA GLN A 303 9.00 15.17 -8.64
C GLN A 303 8.76 14.05 -9.66
N LEU A 304 7.55 13.96 -10.18
CA LEU A 304 7.22 12.95 -11.20
C LEU A 304 8.04 13.22 -12.49
N VAL A 305 8.89 12.24 -12.83
CA VAL A 305 9.67 12.24 -14.09
C VAL A 305 8.88 11.57 -15.20
N MET A 306 8.18 10.48 -14.86
CA MET A 306 7.39 9.67 -15.77
C MET A 306 6.19 9.07 -15.03
N GLY A 307 5.00 9.14 -15.67
CA GLY A 307 3.82 8.38 -15.31
C GLY A 307 3.25 7.74 -16.58
N THR A 308 2.99 6.43 -16.55
CA THR A 308 2.53 5.71 -17.75
C THR A 308 1.71 4.47 -17.40
N GLN A 309 0.83 4.08 -18.33
CA GLN A 309 0.11 2.81 -18.36
C GLN A 309 0.56 1.91 -19.55
N ILE A 310 1.64 2.27 -20.25
CA ILE A 310 2.13 1.55 -21.42
C ILE A 310 3.21 0.55 -20.99
N GLY A 311 2.94 -0.73 -21.19
CA GLY A 311 3.81 -1.87 -20.80
C GLY A 311 4.51 -2.55 -21.98
N ASN A 312 4.51 -1.94 -23.14
CA ASN A 312 5.16 -2.44 -24.34
C ASN A 312 5.97 -1.33 -25.02
N VAL A 313 6.96 -1.71 -25.81
CA VAL A 313 7.82 -0.75 -26.52
C VAL A 313 6.99 0.19 -27.38
N SER A 314 7.24 1.48 -27.23
CA SER A 314 6.68 2.58 -28.06
C SER A 314 7.83 3.45 -28.56
N ASP A 315 7.69 3.96 -29.78
CA ASP A 315 8.66 4.90 -30.35
C ASP A 315 8.37 6.36 -29.96
N THR A 316 7.18 6.63 -29.42
CA THR A 316 6.68 8.00 -29.13
C THR A 316 6.32 8.23 -27.68
N ASP A 317 5.76 7.23 -27.03
CA ASP A 317 5.18 7.36 -25.71
C ASP A 317 6.11 6.82 -24.62
N ASP A 318 6.03 7.39 -23.43
CA ASP A 318 6.70 6.89 -22.25
C ASP A 318 6.16 5.49 -21.90
N TYR A 319 7.05 4.52 -21.67
CA TYR A 319 6.66 3.14 -21.33
C TYR A 319 7.54 2.52 -20.27
N VAL A 320 7.05 1.45 -19.65
CA VAL A 320 7.81 0.65 -18.68
C VAL A 320 7.75 -0.83 -19.04
N LEU A 321 8.90 -1.49 -18.99
CA LEU A 321 9.01 -2.95 -19.09
C LEU A 321 9.35 -3.52 -17.73
N ALA A 322 8.66 -4.60 -17.34
CA ALA A 322 8.91 -5.32 -16.11
C ALA A 322 9.12 -6.81 -16.42
N THR A 323 10.26 -7.35 -15.99
CA THR A 323 10.67 -8.74 -16.19
C THR A 323 10.91 -9.41 -14.84
N ASP A 324 10.41 -10.64 -14.68
CA ASP A 324 10.63 -11.40 -13.46
C ASP A 324 12.05 -12.01 -13.47
N VAL A 325 12.68 -12.00 -12.29
CA VAL A 325 14.01 -12.57 -12.04
C VAL A 325 13.87 -13.83 -11.20
N PHE A 326 14.68 -14.86 -11.47
CA PHE A 326 14.57 -16.19 -10.86
C PHE A 326 15.89 -16.73 -10.29
N ASP A 327 16.96 -15.97 -10.27
CA ASP A 327 18.31 -16.38 -9.86
C ASP A 327 18.67 -16.02 -8.41
N GLY A 328 17.74 -15.42 -7.65
CA GLY A 328 17.92 -15.09 -6.24
C GLY A 328 17.54 -16.24 -5.29
N GLU A 329 17.76 -16.01 -3.99
CA GLU A 329 17.51 -17.02 -2.94
C GLU A 329 16.11 -16.94 -2.34
N ILE A 330 15.51 -15.73 -2.26
CA ILE A 330 14.23 -15.49 -1.60
C ILE A 330 13.12 -15.51 -2.64
N MET A 331 12.21 -16.44 -2.50
CA MET A 331 11.04 -16.59 -3.36
C MET A 331 9.78 -16.84 -2.55
N GLY A 332 8.63 -16.57 -3.15
CA GLY A 332 7.32 -16.90 -2.61
C GLY A 332 7.10 -18.41 -2.52
N ARG A 333 6.14 -18.78 -1.67
CA ARG A 333 5.76 -20.18 -1.47
C ARG A 333 4.94 -20.74 -2.63
N TYR A 334 4.15 -19.89 -3.27
CA TYR A 334 3.17 -20.28 -4.28
C TYR A 334 3.80 -20.50 -5.65
N ARG A 335 2.99 -20.64 -6.71
CA ARG A 335 3.47 -20.93 -8.08
C ARG A 335 4.32 -19.82 -8.65
N ASP A 336 4.10 -18.58 -8.20
CA ASP A 336 4.99 -17.48 -8.51
C ASP A 336 6.31 -17.69 -7.75
N LYS A 337 7.38 -17.95 -8.50
CA LYS A 337 8.70 -18.30 -7.99
C LYS A 337 9.75 -17.26 -8.31
N ASN A 338 9.32 -16.05 -8.70
CA ASN A 338 10.26 -14.97 -8.91
C ASN A 338 11.02 -14.65 -7.60
N THR A 339 12.23 -14.17 -7.77
CA THR A 339 13.14 -13.73 -6.71
C THR A 339 13.38 -12.23 -6.76
N GLY A 340 12.69 -11.55 -7.67
CA GLY A 340 12.79 -10.13 -7.91
C GLY A 340 12.25 -9.72 -9.27
N HIS A 341 12.49 -8.47 -9.63
CA HIS A 341 12.02 -7.85 -10.86
C HIS A 341 13.07 -6.91 -11.43
N ASP A 342 13.23 -6.90 -12.73
CA ASP A 342 13.93 -5.85 -13.47
C ASP A 342 12.90 -4.89 -14.06
N LEU A 343 13.01 -3.61 -13.74
CA LEU A 343 12.18 -2.53 -14.26
C LEU A 343 13.00 -1.65 -15.20
N GLU A 344 12.46 -1.37 -16.37
CA GLU A 344 13.04 -0.46 -17.33
C GLU A 344 12.02 0.61 -17.73
N PHE A 345 12.28 1.85 -17.36
CA PHE A 345 11.51 3.04 -17.74
C PHE A 345 12.17 3.70 -18.94
N VAL A 346 11.40 3.99 -19.98
CA VAL A 346 11.90 4.59 -21.20
C VAL A 346 11.04 5.77 -21.62
N SER A 347 11.67 6.90 -21.86
CA SER A 347 11.04 8.09 -22.41
C SER A 347 11.66 8.40 -23.78
N PRO A 348 11.08 7.91 -24.89
CA PRO A 348 11.64 8.12 -26.23
C PRO A 348 11.73 9.59 -26.62
N ALA A 349 10.71 10.37 -26.29
CA ALA A 349 10.67 11.81 -26.59
C ALA A 349 11.79 12.61 -25.88
N LYS A 350 12.31 12.10 -24.75
CA LYS A 350 13.40 12.74 -23.97
C LYS A 350 14.76 12.07 -24.22
N ASP A 351 14.80 10.97 -24.97
CA ASP A 351 15.98 10.12 -25.15
C ASP A 351 16.59 9.70 -23.81
N ARG A 352 15.73 9.30 -22.84
CA ARG A 352 16.13 8.92 -21.48
C ARG A 352 15.63 7.54 -21.13
N ARG A 353 16.43 6.84 -20.33
CA ARG A 353 16.16 5.47 -19.89
C ARG A 353 16.66 5.27 -18.48
N TRP A 354 15.87 4.59 -17.66
CA TRP A 354 16.21 4.24 -16.28
C TRP A 354 16.00 2.74 -16.07
N THR A 355 16.90 2.12 -15.35
CA THR A 355 16.81 0.69 -15.02
C THR A 355 16.92 0.49 -13.52
N PHE A 356 16.11 -0.42 -12.99
CA PHE A 356 16.10 -0.76 -11.56
C PHE A 356 15.98 -2.27 -11.41
N GLN A 357 16.91 -2.85 -10.65
CA GLN A 357 16.87 -4.26 -10.24
C GLN A 357 16.27 -4.31 -8.84
N VAL A 358 15.17 -5.00 -8.66
CA VAL A 358 14.46 -5.23 -7.41
C VAL A 358 14.68 -6.68 -7.01
N GLN A 359 15.40 -6.92 -5.92
CA GLN A 359 15.75 -8.26 -5.45
C GLN A 359 15.11 -8.52 -4.09
N HIS A 360 14.35 -9.60 -3.95
CA HIS A 360 13.74 -10.00 -2.68
C HIS A 360 14.82 -10.35 -1.66
N ILE A 361 14.72 -9.77 -0.45
CA ILE A 361 15.64 -10.04 0.66
C ILE A 361 14.96 -10.71 1.85
N GLN A 362 13.63 -10.52 1.99
CA GLN A 362 12.86 -11.09 3.08
C GLN A 362 11.37 -11.16 2.69
N LYS A 363 10.66 -12.19 3.15
CA LYS A 363 9.21 -12.26 2.99
C LYS A 363 8.52 -11.37 4.01
N HIS A 364 7.57 -10.59 3.56
CA HIS A 364 6.74 -9.74 4.38
C HIS A 364 5.51 -10.51 4.90
N TYR A 365 4.76 -11.14 3.99
CA TYR A 365 3.60 -11.96 4.33
C TYR A 365 3.35 -13.03 3.26
N GLU A 366 2.50 -14.01 3.57
CA GLU A 366 2.07 -15.04 2.62
C GLU A 366 0.59 -15.37 2.83
N PHE A 367 -0.20 -15.30 1.77
CA PHE A 367 -1.62 -15.64 1.77
C PHE A 367 -1.92 -16.70 0.71
N GLY A 368 -2.49 -17.86 1.12
CA GLY A 368 -2.80 -18.97 0.22
C GLY A 368 -4.23 -18.89 -0.32
N ALA A 369 -4.38 -19.13 -1.64
CA ALA A 369 -5.66 -19.28 -2.32
C ALA A 369 -5.98 -20.75 -2.70
N GLY A 370 -5.17 -21.70 -2.23
CA GLY A 370 -5.31 -23.13 -2.55
C GLY A 370 -4.65 -23.52 -3.87
N GLY A 371 -4.40 -24.82 -4.06
CA GLY A 371 -3.83 -25.37 -5.30
C GLY A 371 -2.45 -24.84 -5.70
N GLY A 372 -1.71 -24.26 -4.77
CA GLY A 372 -0.42 -23.60 -5.02
C GLY A 372 -0.55 -22.16 -5.53
N PHE A 373 -1.73 -21.59 -5.51
CA PHE A 373 -2.00 -20.17 -5.78
C PHE A 373 -1.98 -19.37 -4.50
N GLY A 374 -1.74 -18.07 -4.61
CA GLY A 374 -1.69 -17.16 -3.48
C GLY A 374 -0.89 -15.91 -3.74
N GLN A 375 -0.63 -15.18 -2.67
CA GLN A 375 0.07 -13.91 -2.67
C GLN A 375 1.27 -13.98 -1.72
N THR A 376 2.40 -13.41 -2.13
CA THR A 376 3.55 -13.20 -1.27
C THR A 376 4.01 -11.76 -1.37
N GLY A 377 4.14 -11.11 -0.22
CA GLY A 377 4.79 -9.81 -0.09
C GLY A 377 6.25 -9.95 0.33
N PHE A 378 7.10 -9.03 -0.11
CA PHE A 378 8.54 -9.03 0.14
C PHE A 378 9.01 -7.66 0.60
N THR A 379 10.15 -7.62 1.27
CA THR A 379 11.00 -6.45 1.33
C THR A 379 12.20 -6.68 0.41
N ASP A 380 12.67 -5.62 -0.24
CA ASP A 380 13.59 -5.72 -1.36
C ASP A 380 14.84 -4.87 -1.18
N ARG A 381 15.93 -5.32 -1.80
CA ARG A 381 17.07 -4.50 -2.20
C ARG A 381 16.82 -3.97 -3.59
N VAL A 382 17.10 -2.69 -3.81
CA VAL A 382 16.90 -2.04 -5.10
C VAL A 382 18.20 -1.41 -5.54
N VAL A 383 18.57 -1.61 -6.80
CA VAL A 383 19.76 -0.98 -7.39
C VAL A 383 19.35 -0.41 -8.74
N GLY A 384 19.63 0.87 -8.98
CA GLY A 384 19.30 1.45 -10.29
C GLY A 384 19.45 2.96 -10.35
N GLY A 385 19.03 3.50 -11.48
CA GLY A 385 19.10 4.90 -11.83
C GLY A 385 19.02 5.12 -13.34
N GLU A 386 19.34 6.30 -13.79
CA GLU A 386 19.41 6.62 -15.22
C GLU A 386 20.58 5.90 -15.89
N VAL A 387 20.35 5.35 -17.06
CA VAL A 387 21.37 4.60 -17.83
C VAL A 387 22.48 5.55 -18.28
N GLY A 388 23.71 5.19 -17.95
CA GLY A 388 24.89 6.03 -18.24
C GLY A 388 25.26 6.99 -17.09
N GLU A 389 24.42 7.07 -16.06
CA GLU A 389 24.64 7.90 -14.86
C GLU A 389 24.92 7.07 -13.62
N LEU A 390 25.05 7.74 -12.47
CA LEU A 390 25.30 7.10 -11.17
C LEU A 390 24.15 6.15 -10.82
N GLN A 391 24.50 4.92 -10.46
CA GLN A 391 23.55 3.94 -9.95
C GLN A 391 23.48 4.03 -8.42
N TYR A 392 22.27 3.95 -7.90
CA TYR A 392 21.99 4.08 -6.47
C TYR A 392 21.50 2.75 -5.90
N GLU A 393 21.86 2.50 -4.65
CA GLU A 393 21.28 1.41 -3.87
C GLU A 393 20.18 1.93 -2.95
N GLY A 394 19.13 1.13 -2.78
CA GLY A 394 18.00 1.45 -1.95
C GLY A 394 17.21 0.23 -1.51
N LYS A 395 15.97 0.46 -1.14
CA LYS A 395 15.07 -0.54 -0.57
C LYS A 395 13.68 -0.41 -1.19
N GLY A 396 12.89 -1.49 -1.05
CA GLY A 396 11.52 -1.52 -1.53
C GLY A 396 10.66 -2.52 -0.77
N ILE A 397 9.38 -2.45 -1.08
CA ILE A 397 8.37 -3.45 -0.76
C ILE A 397 7.78 -3.89 -2.09
N SER A 398 7.63 -5.18 -2.29
CA SER A 398 6.93 -5.73 -3.45
C SER A 398 5.98 -6.84 -3.04
N GLU A 399 5.08 -7.15 -3.95
CA GLU A 399 4.19 -8.30 -3.83
C GLU A 399 3.94 -8.93 -5.19
N SER A 400 3.76 -10.24 -5.17
CA SER A 400 3.37 -11.04 -6.31
C SER A 400 2.17 -11.91 -5.95
N THR A 401 1.18 -11.90 -6.81
CA THR A 401 -0.08 -12.61 -6.60
C THR A 401 -0.47 -13.40 -7.85
N LEU A 402 -0.85 -14.65 -7.65
CA LEU A 402 -1.51 -15.47 -8.66
C LEU A 402 -2.79 -16.07 -8.07
N TRP A 403 -3.90 -15.85 -8.77
CA TRP A 403 -5.19 -16.43 -8.42
C TRP A 403 -5.52 -17.67 -9.24
N PRO A 404 -6.22 -18.66 -8.65
CA PRO A 404 -6.75 -19.77 -9.41
C PRO A 404 -7.85 -19.26 -10.36
N GLU A 405 -8.01 -19.90 -11.53
CA GLU A 405 -9.06 -19.56 -12.49
C GLU A 405 -10.47 -19.62 -11.85
N TYR A 406 -10.65 -20.61 -10.96
CA TYR A 406 -11.85 -20.73 -10.13
C TYR A 406 -11.49 -21.44 -8.82
N ILE A 407 -12.32 -21.21 -7.80
CA ILE A 407 -12.23 -21.97 -6.54
C ILE A 407 -13.43 -22.93 -6.49
N GLU A 408 -13.14 -24.21 -6.35
CA GLU A 408 -14.18 -25.24 -6.28
C GLU A 408 -15.11 -25.00 -5.07
N GLN A 409 -16.42 -25.04 -5.31
CA GLN A 409 -17.44 -24.72 -4.31
C GLN A 409 -17.26 -25.50 -2.99
N TRP A 410 -16.85 -26.77 -3.04
CA TRP A 410 -16.64 -27.57 -1.85
C TRP A 410 -15.45 -27.07 -1.00
N LYS A 411 -14.41 -26.50 -1.64
CA LYS A 411 -13.28 -25.86 -0.93
C LYS A 411 -13.74 -24.60 -0.20
N LEU A 412 -14.52 -23.75 -0.87
CA LEU A 412 -15.12 -22.57 -0.23
C LEU A 412 -15.98 -22.98 0.98
N TRP A 413 -16.77 -24.05 0.83
CA TRP A 413 -17.57 -24.58 1.94
C TRP A 413 -16.69 -25.05 3.11
N LEU A 414 -15.61 -25.80 2.86
CA LEU A 414 -14.69 -26.24 3.92
C LEU A 414 -14.00 -25.07 4.62
N VAL A 415 -13.56 -24.07 3.88
CA VAL A 415 -12.92 -22.88 4.44
C VAL A 415 -13.92 -22.06 5.26
N SER A 416 -15.16 -21.90 4.79
CA SER A 416 -16.25 -21.28 5.54
C SER A 416 -16.53 -22.02 6.86
N ALA A 417 -16.67 -23.35 6.80
CA ALA A 417 -16.91 -24.16 7.98
C ALA A 417 -15.75 -24.06 8.99
N ALA A 418 -14.51 -24.08 8.50
CA ALA A 418 -13.31 -23.92 9.31
C ALA A 418 -13.22 -22.51 9.93
N GLY A 419 -13.55 -21.47 9.17
CA GLY A 419 -13.61 -20.09 9.64
C GLY A 419 -14.64 -19.92 10.75
N PHE A 420 -15.84 -20.48 10.57
CA PHE A 420 -16.90 -20.48 11.58
C PHE A 420 -16.51 -21.25 12.85
N LEU A 421 -16.03 -22.47 12.71
CA LEU A 421 -15.60 -23.32 13.84
C LEU A 421 -14.37 -22.77 14.56
N GLY A 422 -13.47 -22.15 13.82
CA GLY A 422 -12.25 -21.52 14.37
C GLY A 422 -12.48 -20.15 15.00
N GLY A 423 -13.71 -19.64 15.00
CA GLY A 423 -14.03 -18.29 15.49
C GLY A 423 -13.31 -17.18 14.71
N GLY A 424 -13.14 -17.34 13.38
CA GLY A 424 -12.48 -16.38 12.51
C GLY A 424 -10.96 -16.31 12.67
N LYS A 425 -10.34 -17.24 13.39
CA LYS A 425 -8.89 -17.21 13.59
C LYS A 425 -8.14 -17.58 12.32
N MET A 426 -7.31 -16.67 11.85
CA MET A 426 -6.58 -16.77 10.59
C MET A 426 -5.71 -18.03 10.46
N TYR A 427 -5.17 -18.56 11.57
CA TYR A 427 -4.38 -19.79 11.52
C TYR A 427 -5.19 -21.00 11.06
N VAL A 428 -6.50 -21.06 11.39
CA VAL A 428 -7.39 -22.14 10.95
C VAL A 428 -7.66 -22.02 9.46
N VAL A 429 -7.91 -20.81 8.98
CA VAL A 429 -8.08 -20.52 7.55
C VAL A 429 -6.81 -20.88 6.79
N LYS A 430 -5.64 -20.45 7.28
CA LYS A 430 -4.33 -20.83 6.71
C LYS A 430 -4.12 -22.34 6.68
N LEU A 431 -4.44 -23.05 7.75
CA LEU A 431 -4.29 -24.53 7.81
C LEU A 431 -5.15 -25.20 6.73
N VAL A 432 -6.40 -24.78 6.58
CA VAL A 432 -7.31 -25.36 5.57
C VAL A 432 -6.89 -24.97 4.18
N SER A 433 -6.50 -23.74 3.90
CA SER A 433 -5.98 -23.33 2.60
C SER A 433 -4.67 -24.04 2.21
N TYR A 434 -3.97 -24.60 3.20
CA TYR A 434 -2.79 -25.45 3.00
C TYR A 434 -3.12 -26.86 2.55
N LEU A 435 -4.25 -27.37 2.99
CA LEU A 435 -4.70 -28.73 2.70
C LEU A 435 -5.47 -28.83 1.38
N LEU A 436 -5.92 -27.69 0.86
CA LEU A 436 -6.68 -27.55 -0.39
C LEU A 436 -5.81 -27.17 -1.58
#